data_11e5859488f5c53e696e39b08ec6f2ce
#
_entry.id   11e5859488f5c53e696e39b08ec6f2ce
#
_cell.length_a   1.000
_cell.length_b   1.000
_cell.length_c   1.000
_cell.angle_alpha   90.00
_cell.angle_beta   90.00
_cell.angle_gamma   90.00
#
_symmetry.space_group_name_H-M   'P 1'
#
loop_
_entity.id
_entity.type
_entity.pdbx_description
1 polymer ?
#
loop_
_entity_poly.entity_id
_entity_poly.type
_entity_poly.pdbx_seq_one_letter_code
_entity_poly.pdbx_strand_id
1 'polypeptide(L)'
;MAKQRILIVDDEEDICMILSYSLQKAGYETLVAHSAEEALANYELRIKNYEVDLILLDIMMGEMSGLEMAEKLKSENGNVKDENHLPPIIFLTALSDEDTVLQGFKLGADDYISKPFRIAEVLARVAAVLRRSATPKTAIQNSSEVQNSSTIVFEGIVVNKADMSLKVDGETVVMTRKEIELLCYLLTHRGQILSREHLLKNVWDSNGFVLERTVDVHITHLRKKLGQYGKRIVTKSGYGYLFSV
;
A
#
# COMPACT_ATOMS: atom_id res chain seq x y z
N MET A 1 9.33 23.28 5.54
CA MET A 1 9.03 21.85 5.60
C MET A 1 10.05 21.13 4.74
N ALA A 2 10.56 19.97 5.17
CA ALA A 2 11.42 19.16 4.31
C ALA A 2 10.60 18.70 3.09
N LYS A 3 11.24 18.69 1.92
CA LYS A 3 10.59 18.17 0.69
C LYS A 3 10.47 16.66 0.80
N GLN A 4 9.33 16.13 0.37
CA GLN A 4 9.14 14.68 0.27
C GLN A 4 9.99 14.12 -0.85
N ARG A 5 10.62 12.96 -0.60
CA ARG A 5 11.59 12.33 -1.49
C ARG A 5 11.02 11.07 -2.10
N ILE A 6 11.08 11.00 -3.43
CA ILE A 6 10.54 9.90 -4.22
C ILE A 6 11.69 9.18 -4.92
N LEU A 7 11.81 7.87 -4.70
CA LEU A 7 12.72 7.01 -5.45
C LEU A 7 12.00 6.51 -6.71
N ILE A 8 12.60 6.71 -7.87
CA ILE A 8 12.14 6.22 -9.17
C ILE A 8 13.09 5.08 -9.56
N VAL A 9 12.55 3.91 -9.86
CA VAL A 9 13.30 2.74 -10.31
C VAL A 9 12.66 2.23 -11.59
N ASP A 10 13.33 2.42 -12.70
CA ASP A 10 12.85 2.06 -14.05
C ASP A 10 14.06 1.96 -14.97
N ASP A 11 14.17 0.92 -15.80
CA ASP A 11 15.30 0.72 -16.71
C ASP A 11 15.22 1.59 -17.97
N GLU A 12 14.08 2.22 -18.23
CA GLU A 12 13.89 3.18 -19.30
C GLU A 12 14.34 4.59 -18.87
N GLU A 13 15.52 5.04 -19.33
CA GLU A 13 16.08 6.36 -19.00
C GLU A 13 15.13 7.53 -19.30
N ASP A 14 14.42 7.45 -20.44
CA ASP A 14 13.44 8.48 -20.84
C ASP A 14 12.28 8.59 -19.84
N ILE A 15 11.80 7.46 -19.34
CA ILE A 15 10.74 7.42 -18.32
C ILE A 15 11.25 8.03 -17.01
N CYS A 16 12.42 7.63 -16.56
CA CYS A 16 13.08 8.19 -15.39
C CYS A 16 13.22 9.72 -15.49
N MET A 17 13.70 10.20 -16.65
CA MET A 17 13.89 11.63 -16.90
C MET A 17 12.56 12.41 -16.83
N ILE A 18 11.52 11.92 -17.51
CA ILE A 18 10.20 12.55 -17.56
C ILE A 18 9.55 12.57 -16.18
N LEU A 19 9.60 11.46 -15.44
CA LEU A 19 9.05 11.34 -14.11
C LEU A 19 9.80 12.26 -13.13
N SER A 20 11.14 12.21 -13.13
CA SER A 20 11.97 13.04 -12.26
C SER A 20 11.70 14.53 -12.49
N TYR A 21 11.74 14.99 -13.74
CA TYR A 21 11.44 16.39 -14.08
C TYR A 21 10.05 16.82 -13.60
N SER A 22 9.05 15.97 -13.85
CA SER A 22 7.65 16.31 -13.53
C SER A 22 7.40 16.34 -12.03
N LEU A 23 7.98 15.41 -11.27
CA LEU A 23 7.89 15.36 -9.82
C LEU A 23 8.65 16.51 -9.16
N GLN A 24 9.85 16.86 -9.66
CA GLN A 24 10.60 18.02 -9.16
C GLN A 24 9.83 19.32 -9.39
N LYS A 25 9.20 19.47 -10.55
CA LYS A 25 8.35 20.62 -10.87
C LYS A 25 7.12 20.69 -9.93
N ALA A 26 6.62 19.54 -9.47
CA ALA A 26 5.54 19.44 -8.48
C ALA A 26 6.02 19.68 -7.03
N GLY A 27 7.33 19.88 -6.81
CA GLY A 27 7.89 20.25 -5.51
C GLY A 27 8.51 19.10 -4.72
N TYR A 28 8.58 17.89 -5.28
CA TYR A 28 9.22 16.72 -4.67
C TYR A 28 10.74 16.72 -4.91
N GLU A 29 11.49 15.98 -4.08
CA GLU A 29 12.84 15.55 -4.38
C GLU A 29 12.79 14.18 -5.04
N THR A 30 13.68 13.91 -5.99
CA THR A 30 13.74 12.62 -6.69
C THR A 30 15.11 11.98 -6.58
N LEU A 31 15.12 10.68 -6.35
CA LEU A 31 16.25 9.78 -6.52
C LEU A 31 15.92 8.88 -7.70
N VAL A 32 16.91 8.50 -8.49
CA VAL A 32 16.71 7.67 -9.68
C VAL A 32 17.68 6.49 -9.62
N ALA A 33 17.19 5.33 -9.97
CA ALA A 33 17.99 4.13 -10.24
C ALA A 33 17.45 3.45 -11.50
N HIS A 34 18.35 2.93 -12.32
CA HIS A 34 18.01 2.30 -13.60
C HIS A 34 17.94 0.78 -13.54
N SER A 35 18.03 0.21 -12.33
CA SER A 35 17.77 -1.20 -12.06
C SER A 35 17.42 -1.41 -10.58
N ALA A 36 16.85 -2.57 -10.29
CA ALA A 36 16.56 -2.98 -8.91
C ALA A 36 17.85 -3.14 -8.09
N GLU A 37 18.91 -3.67 -8.71
CA GLU A 37 20.22 -3.86 -8.11
C GLU A 37 20.87 -2.52 -7.75
N GLU A 38 20.82 -1.55 -8.67
CA GLU A 38 21.31 -0.20 -8.43
C GLU A 38 20.54 0.47 -7.29
N ALA A 39 19.22 0.33 -7.27
CA ALA A 39 18.38 0.87 -6.22
C ALA A 39 18.74 0.30 -4.85
N LEU A 40 18.91 -1.01 -4.74
CA LEU A 40 19.33 -1.66 -3.50
C LEU A 40 20.74 -1.26 -3.07
N ALA A 41 21.71 -1.25 -4.01
CA ALA A 41 23.10 -0.89 -3.70
C ALA A 41 23.25 0.55 -3.20
N ASN A 42 22.52 1.50 -3.81
CA ASN A 42 22.71 2.93 -3.55
C ASN A 42 21.72 3.50 -2.51
N TYR A 43 20.54 2.93 -2.39
CA TYR A 43 19.44 3.55 -1.64
C TYR A 43 18.82 2.67 -0.55
N GLU A 44 19.25 1.41 -0.40
CA GLU A 44 18.70 0.50 0.61
C GLU A 44 18.75 1.09 2.03
N LEU A 45 19.90 1.65 2.43
CA LEU A 45 20.05 2.30 3.74
C LEU A 45 19.13 3.53 3.86
N ARG A 46 18.94 4.31 2.79
CA ARG A 46 18.03 5.45 2.80
C ARG A 46 16.58 5.03 2.89
N ILE A 47 16.21 3.92 2.23
CA ILE A 47 14.87 3.33 2.34
C ILE A 47 14.65 2.85 3.77
N LYS A 48 15.60 2.13 4.36
CA LYS A 48 15.53 1.60 5.73
C LYS A 48 15.56 2.71 6.79
N ASN A 49 16.21 3.85 6.52
CA ASN A 49 16.28 5.00 7.43
C ASN A 49 15.15 6.01 7.23
N TYR A 50 14.11 5.67 6.50
CA TYR A 50 12.96 6.54 6.21
C TYR A 50 13.33 7.86 5.51
N GLU A 51 14.40 7.87 4.73
CA GLU A 51 14.81 9.01 3.93
C GLU A 51 14.11 9.05 2.56
N VAL A 52 13.31 8.02 2.24
CA VAL A 52 12.47 7.92 1.05
C VAL A 52 11.01 7.87 1.51
N ASP A 53 10.18 8.73 0.97
CA ASP A 53 8.77 8.86 1.33
C ASP A 53 7.85 8.02 0.42
N LEU A 54 8.31 7.64 -0.78
CA LEU A 54 7.59 6.82 -1.75
C LEU A 54 8.53 6.23 -2.79
N ILE A 55 8.22 5.03 -3.28
CA ILE A 55 8.93 4.37 -4.38
C ILE A 55 7.98 4.24 -5.58
N LEU A 56 8.39 4.77 -6.73
CA LEU A 56 7.84 4.41 -8.03
C LEU A 56 8.72 3.31 -8.60
N LEU A 57 8.17 2.14 -8.86
CA LEU A 57 8.95 0.94 -9.17
C LEU A 57 8.39 0.24 -10.41
N ASP A 58 9.17 0.19 -11.46
CA ASP A 58 8.82 -0.63 -12.60
C ASP A 58 8.89 -2.12 -12.23
N ILE A 59 7.92 -2.88 -12.71
CA ILE A 59 7.87 -4.33 -12.50
C ILE A 59 8.85 -5.02 -13.45
N MET A 60 8.89 -4.60 -14.71
CA MET A 60 9.61 -5.26 -15.79
C MET A 60 10.97 -4.60 -16.01
N MET A 61 11.96 -5.01 -15.26
CA MET A 61 13.35 -4.55 -15.37
C MET A 61 14.28 -5.76 -15.54
N GLY A 62 15.44 -5.56 -16.14
CA GLY A 62 16.57 -6.45 -16.36
C GLY A 62 16.65 -7.79 -15.63
N GLU A 63 17.70 -7.99 -14.82
CA GLU A 63 17.95 -9.28 -14.14
C GLU A 63 17.06 -9.48 -12.91
N MET A 64 16.82 -8.41 -12.12
CA MET A 64 15.90 -8.43 -10.98
C MET A 64 14.65 -7.61 -11.30
N SER A 65 13.49 -8.23 -11.17
CA SER A 65 12.22 -7.54 -11.33
C SER A 65 11.92 -6.61 -10.14
N GLY A 66 11.06 -5.61 -10.36
CA GLY A 66 10.58 -4.76 -9.28
C GLY A 66 9.83 -5.53 -8.18
N LEU A 67 9.20 -6.66 -8.53
CA LEU A 67 8.54 -7.52 -7.54
C LEU A 67 9.57 -8.18 -6.62
N GLU A 68 10.66 -8.72 -7.18
CA GLU A 68 11.74 -9.33 -6.40
C GLU A 68 12.45 -8.29 -5.52
N MET A 69 12.65 -7.07 -6.02
CA MET A 69 13.16 -5.97 -5.22
C MET A 69 12.25 -5.66 -4.02
N ALA A 70 10.94 -5.54 -4.27
CA ALA A 70 9.97 -5.27 -3.22
C ALA A 70 9.91 -6.42 -2.18
N GLU A 71 10.07 -7.67 -2.61
CA GLU A 71 10.13 -8.84 -1.73
C GLU A 71 11.39 -8.82 -0.87
N LYS A 72 12.56 -8.50 -1.46
CA LYS A 72 13.82 -8.36 -0.71
C LYS A 72 13.73 -7.26 0.35
N LEU A 73 13.23 -6.08 -0.01
CA LEU A 73 13.03 -4.99 0.96
C LEU A 73 12.15 -5.40 2.14
N LYS A 74 11.22 -6.34 1.95
CA LYS A 74 10.35 -6.86 3.01
C LYS A 74 11.00 -7.96 3.83
N SER A 75 11.69 -8.91 3.19
CA SER A 75 12.27 -10.08 3.85
C SER A 75 13.45 -9.72 4.75
N GLU A 76 14.25 -8.74 4.36
CA GLU A 76 15.42 -8.32 5.10
C GLU A 76 15.11 -7.46 6.34
N ASN A 77 13.90 -6.93 6.45
CA ASN A 77 13.42 -6.18 7.61
C ASN A 77 13.04 -7.07 8.82
N GLY A 78 13.09 -8.40 8.70
CA GLY A 78 12.75 -9.35 9.78
C GLY A 78 13.60 -9.24 11.07
N ASN A 79 14.63 -8.38 11.12
CA ASN A 79 15.46 -8.12 12.29
C ASN A 79 15.37 -6.68 12.84
N VAL A 80 14.55 -5.81 12.24
CA VAL A 80 14.33 -4.45 12.74
C VAL A 80 13.01 -4.41 13.48
N LYS A 81 13.01 -3.90 14.72
CA LYS A 81 11.84 -3.84 15.63
C LYS A 81 10.66 -3.03 15.11
N ASP A 82 10.74 -2.46 13.91
CA ASP A 82 9.71 -1.66 13.23
C ASP A 82 9.45 -2.19 11.81
N GLU A 83 8.88 -3.39 11.68
CA GLU A 83 8.47 -4.01 10.40
C GLU A 83 7.39 -3.21 9.63
N ASN A 84 6.88 -2.14 10.20
CA ASN A 84 5.75 -1.35 9.67
C ASN A 84 6.16 -0.14 8.81
N HIS A 85 7.43 0.02 8.43
CA HIS A 85 7.90 1.29 7.87
C HIS A 85 8.66 1.20 6.54
N LEU A 86 8.26 0.33 5.64
CA LEU A 86 8.66 0.52 4.25
C LEU A 86 7.89 1.71 3.67
N PRO A 87 8.56 2.55 2.86
CA PRO A 87 7.84 3.59 2.12
C PRO A 87 6.79 2.94 1.22
N PRO A 88 5.67 3.59 0.99
CA PRO A 88 4.66 3.10 0.07
C PRO A 88 5.26 2.88 -1.32
N ILE A 89 4.82 1.83 -1.99
CA ILE A 89 5.26 1.45 -3.33
C ILE A 89 4.11 1.61 -4.31
N ILE A 90 4.35 2.39 -5.36
CA ILE A 90 3.49 2.44 -6.55
C ILE A 90 4.22 1.69 -7.66
N PHE A 91 3.65 0.59 -8.13
CA PHE A 91 4.21 -0.13 -9.26
C PHE A 91 3.85 0.53 -10.58
N LEU A 92 4.83 0.58 -11.49
CA LEU A 92 4.63 0.88 -12.89
C LEU A 92 4.60 -0.45 -13.65
N THR A 93 3.62 -0.70 -14.51
CA THR A 93 3.46 -1.99 -15.17
C THR A 93 2.92 -1.88 -16.59
N ALA A 94 3.46 -2.67 -17.50
CA ALA A 94 2.84 -2.89 -18.82
C ALA A 94 1.66 -3.86 -18.63
N LEU A 95 0.45 -3.40 -18.87
CA LEU A 95 -0.87 -3.99 -18.54
C LEU A 95 -1.18 -5.40 -19.09
N SER A 96 -0.24 -6.15 -19.60
CA SER A 96 -0.53 -7.37 -20.37
C SER A 96 -0.59 -8.65 -19.56
N ASP A 97 -0.24 -8.64 -18.26
CA ASP A 97 -0.20 -9.86 -17.47
C ASP A 97 -0.94 -9.72 -16.14
N GLU A 98 -2.17 -10.27 -16.09
CA GLU A 98 -3.00 -10.31 -14.88
C GLU A 98 -2.29 -11.01 -13.71
N ASP A 99 -1.44 -12.00 -13.98
CA ASP A 99 -0.73 -12.77 -12.95
C ASP A 99 0.38 -11.92 -12.29
N THR A 100 1.07 -11.09 -13.05
CA THR A 100 2.10 -10.16 -12.53
C THR A 100 1.49 -9.08 -11.64
N VAL A 101 0.35 -8.52 -12.03
CA VAL A 101 -0.43 -7.59 -11.21
C VAL A 101 -0.91 -8.28 -9.92
N LEU A 102 -1.35 -9.53 -10.00
CA LEU A 102 -1.73 -10.34 -8.84
C LEU A 102 -0.55 -10.62 -7.90
N GLN A 103 0.65 -10.86 -8.41
CA GLN A 103 1.85 -11.04 -7.59
C GLN A 103 2.25 -9.74 -6.87
N GLY A 104 2.23 -8.61 -7.56
CA GLY A 104 2.53 -7.33 -6.96
C GLY A 104 1.55 -6.94 -5.84
N PHE A 105 0.25 -7.26 -5.99
CA PHE A 105 -0.72 -7.13 -4.90
C PHE A 105 -0.40 -8.05 -3.71
N LYS A 106 0.15 -9.25 -3.95
CA LYS A 106 0.62 -10.13 -2.88
C LYS A 106 1.75 -9.50 -2.07
N LEU A 107 2.54 -8.67 -2.70
CA LEU A 107 3.62 -7.92 -2.06
C LEU A 107 3.15 -6.63 -1.38
N GLY A 108 1.84 -6.32 -1.41
CA GLY A 108 1.23 -5.20 -0.68
C GLY A 108 1.58 -3.83 -1.22
N ALA A 109 1.58 -3.70 -2.54
CA ALA A 109 1.65 -2.41 -3.20
C ALA A 109 0.55 -1.46 -2.75
N ASP A 110 0.89 -0.18 -2.63
CA ASP A 110 -0.08 0.86 -2.26
C ASP A 110 -0.91 1.31 -3.44
N ASP A 111 -0.36 1.27 -4.66
CA ASP A 111 -1.06 1.57 -5.91
C ASP A 111 -0.33 0.99 -7.13
N TYR A 112 -0.98 1.04 -8.31
CA TYR A 112 -0.45 0.61 -9.62
C TYR A 112 -0.76 1.65 -10.67
N ILE A 113 0.20 1.84 -11.59
CA ILE A 113 0.05 2.70 -12.76
C ILE A 113 0.42 1.88 -13.99
N SER A 114 -0.48 1.78 -14.95
CA SER A 114 -0.23 1.08 -16.18
C SER A 114 0.55 1.94 -17.18
N LYS A 115 1.57 1.36 -17.80
CA LYS A 115 2.24 1.94 -18.98
C LYS A 115 1.41 1.63 -20.25
N PRO A 116 1.19 2.61 -21.16
CA PRO A 116 1.60 4.00 -21.07
C PRO A 116 0.71 4.83 -20.17
N PHE A 117 1.30 5.70 -19.36
CA PHE A 117 0.61 6.55 -18.40
C PHE A 117 0.64 8.04 -18.77
N ARG A 118 -0.27 8.79 -18.19
CA ARG A 118 -0.24 10.26 -18.25
C ARG A 118 0.47 10.80 -17.01
N ILE A 119 1.35 11.79 -17.20
CA ILE A 119 2.07 12.42 -16.08
C ILE A 119 1.11 12.98 -15.02
N ALA A 120 -0.01 13.57 -15.44
CA ALA A 120 -1.03 14.06 -14.50
C ALA A 120 -1.60 12.95 -13.61
N GLU A 121 -1.74 11.72 -14.13
CA GLU A 121 -2.16 10.56 -13.36
C GLU A 121 -1.11 10.17 -12.32
N VAL A 122 0.17 10.08 -12.72
CA VAL A 122 1.28 9.77 -11.81
C VAL A 122 1.32 10.77 -10.65
N LEU A 123 1.29 12.07 -10.97
CA LEU A 123 1.31 13.14 -9.95
C LEU A 123 0.12 13.05 -9.00
N ALA A 124 -1.08 12.77 -9.51
CA ALA A 124 -2.28 12.64 -8.68
C ALA A 124 -2.19 11.44 -7.72
N ARG A 125 -1.69 10.29 -8.20
CA ARG A 125 -1.52 9.08 -7.40
C ARG A 125 -0.42 9.23 -6.35
N VAL A 126 0.72 9.78 -6.73
CA VAL A 126 1.82 10.12 -5.81
C VAL A 126 1.31 11.04 -4.68
N ALA A 127 0.63 12.13 -5.04
CA ALA A 127 0.06 13.04 -4.05
C ALA A 127 -0.96 12.35 -3.13
N ALA A 128 -1.80 11.46 -3.68
CA ALA A 128 -2.80 10.73 -2.90
C ALA A 128 -2.13 9.73 -1.93
N VAL A 129 -1.10 9.01 -2.36
CA VAL A 129 -0.37 8.07 -1.51
C VAL A 129 0.39 8.82 -0.41
N LEU A 130 1.14 9.88 -0.75
CA LEU A 130 1.92 10.67 0.19
C LEU A 130 1.03 11.41 1.22
N ARG A 131 -0.13 11.94 0.82
CA ARG A 131 -1.09 12.55 1.75
C ARG A 131 -1.56 11.57 2.82
N ARG A 132 -1.80 10.31 2.45
CA ARG A 132 -2.18 9.25 3.38
C ARG A 132 -1.04 8.88 4.34
N SER A 133 0.21 8.96 3.87
CA SER A 133 1.41 8.71 4.68
C SER A 133 1.72 9.87 5.63
N ALA A 134 1.41 11.09 5.23
CA ALA A 134 1.69 12.32 5.95
C ALA A 134 0.62 12.74 6.97
N THR A 135 -0.45 11.97 7.16
CA THR A 135 -1.45 12.30 8.20
C THR A 135 -0.80 12.17 9.57
N PRO A 136 -0.47 13.29 10.25
CA PRO A 136 0.22 13.24 11.53
C PRO A 136 -0.72 12.64 12.57
N LYS A 137 -0.15 11.97 13.56
CA LYS A 137 -0.78 11.55 14.82
C LYS A 137 -1.46 12.69 15.63
N THR A 138 -1.65 13.88 15.05
CA THR A 138 -2.01 15.09 15.78
C THR A 138 -2.96 16.03 15.02
N ALA A 139 -4.14 15.55 14.65
CA ALA A 139 -5.21 16.47 14.25
C ALA A 139 -6.61 15.90 14.54
N ILE A 140 -6.85 15.45 15.77
CA ILE A 140 -8.19 15.43 16.37
C ILE A 140 -8.02 15.83 17.84
N GLN A 141 -7.78 17.12 18.07
CA GLN A 141 -8.12 17.78 19.30
C GLN A 141 -9.04 18.94 18.91
N ASN A 142 -10.33 18.68 19.02
CA ASN A 142 -11.37 19.57 19.50
C ASN A 142 -12.74 19.12 19.00
N SER A 143 -13.30 18.18 19.66
CA SER A 143 -14.73 18.17 20.03
C SER A 143 -14.95 17.06 21.04
N SER A 144 -15.56 17.46 22.12
CA SER A 144 -15.83 16.77 23.37
C SER A 144 -16.41 15.36 23.17
N GLU A 145 -15.89 14.43 24.01
CA GLU A 145 -16.57 13.21 24.44
C GLU A 145 -17.06 12.23 23.37
N VAL A 146 -16.13 11.44 22.79
CA VAL A 146 -16.38 10.01 22.50
C VAL A 146 -15.06 9.24 22.66
N GLN A 147 -15.10 8.23 23.50
CA GLN A 147 -14.10 7.22 23.83
C GLN A 147 -12.94 6.99 22.84
N ASN A 148 -11.72 6.95 23.38
CA ASN A 148 -10.46 6.50 22.77
C ASN A 148 -10.62 5.20 21.94
N SER A 149 -10.95 5.29 20.67
CA SER A 149 -11.03 4.12 19.80
C SER A 149 -10.08 4.17 18.61
N SER A 150 -8.80 4.38 18.88
CA SER A 150 -7.74 4.04 17.92
C SER A 150 -7.62 2.51 17.73
N THR A 151 -8.23 1.73 18.61
CA THR A 151 -8.16 0.27 18.60
C THR A 151 -9.55 -0.32 18.33
N ILE A 152 -9.63 -1.22 17.34
CA ILE A 152 -10.81 -2.05 17.07
C ILE A 152 -10.54 -3.44 17.63
N VAL A 153 -11.43 -3.93 18.49
CA VAL A 153 -11.37 -5.28 19.04
C VAL A 153 -12.58 -6.08 18.56
N PHE A 154 -12.33 -7.26 18.04
CA PHE A 154 -13.36 -8.21 17.65
C PHE A 154 -12.88 -9.64 17.89
N GLU A 155 -13.48 -10.34 18.82
CA GLU A 155 -13.00 -11.67 19.26
C GLU A 155 -11.49 -11.63 19.59
N GLY A 156 -10.67 -12.49 18.95
CA GLY A 156 -9.20 -12.47 19.08
C GLY A 156 -8.48 -11.47 18.16
N ILE A 157 -9.20 -10.66 17.37
CA ILE A 157 -8.63 -9.65 16.48
C ILE A 157 -8.51 -8.32 17.23
N VAL A 158 -7.31 -7.76 17.31
CA VAL A 158 -7.03 -6.44 17.86
C VAL A 158 -6.28 -5.63 16.84
N VAL A 159 -6.95 -4.62 16.25
CA VAL A 159 -6.35 -3.70 15.25
C VAL A 159 -6.13 -2.36 15.92
N ASN A 160 -4.90 -1.88 15.92
CA ASN A 160 -4.58 -0.51 16.32
C ASN A 160 -4.38 0.36 15.09
N LYS A 161 -5.26 1.34 14.90
CA LYS A 161 -5.21 2.26 13.75
C LYS A 161 -4.09 3.29 13.85
N ALA A 162 -3.61 3.59 15.06
CA ALA A 162 -2.61 4.63 15.28
C ALA A 162 -1.21 4.17 14.85
N ASP A 163 -0.87 2.92 15.10
CA ASP A 163 0.41 2.32 14.73
C ASP A 163 0.29 1.31 13.57
N MET A 164 -0.92 1.19 12.98
CA MET A 164 -1.20 0.29 11.87
C MET A 164 -0.82 -1.16 12.17
N SER A 165 -1.06 -1.62 13.40
CA SER A 165 -0.71 -2.98 13.85
C SER A 165 -1.94 -3.87 14.01
N LEU A 166 -1.73 -5.17 13.81
CA LEU A 166 -2.72 -6.22 14.02
C LEU A 166 -2.17 -7.28 14.97
N LYS A 167 -2.99 -7.67 15.94
CA LYS A 167 -2.78 -8.89 16.71
C LYS A 167 -3.96 -9.84 16.49
N VAL A 168 -3.65 -11.12 16.31
CA VAL A 168 -4.63 -12.21 16.22
C VAL A 168 -4.32 -13.20 17.32
N ASP A 169 -5.25 -13.42 18.23
CA ASP A 169 -5.08 -14.27 19.43
C ASP A 169 -3.83 -13.89 20.26
N GLY A 170 -3.51 -12.58 20.31
CA GLY A 170 -2.34 -12.04 21.03
C GLY A 170 -1.04 -12.03 20.24
N GLU A 171 -0.97 -12.72 19.11
CA GLU A 171 0.21 -12.78 18.22
C GLU A 171 0.19 -11.63 17.23
N THR A 172 1.34 -10.96 17.02
CA THR A 172 1.47 -9.90 16.03
C THR A 172 1.47 -10.49 14.62
N VAL A 173 0.60 -9.97 13.75
CA VAL A 173 0.50 -10.40 12.36
C VAL A 173 0.94 -9.25 11.45
N VAL A 174 1.95 -9.50 10.62
CA VAL A 174 2.46 -8.53 9.67
C VAL A 174 1.43 -8.28 8.58
N MET A 175 1.05 -7.01 8.43
CA MET A 175 0.06 -6.56 7.48
C MET A 175 0.59 -5.39 6.66
N THR A 176 0.17 -5.30 5.41
CA THR A 176 0.38 -4.07 4.66
C THR A 176 -0.61 -3.00 5.11
N ARG A 177 -0.27 -1.75 4.87
CA ARG A 177 -1.15 -0.62 5.19
C ARG A 177 -2.55 -0.80 4.60
N LYS A 178 -2.64 -1.23 3.32
CA LYS A 178 -3.93 -1.44 2.65
C LYS A 178 -4.75 -2.59 3.23
N GLU A 179 -4.09 -3.64 3.67
CA GLU A 179 -4.77 -4.75 4.35
C GLU A 179 -5.37 -4.30 5.69
N ILE A 180 -4.63 -3.47 6.46
CA ILE A 180 -5.14 -2.91 7.72
C ILE A 180 -6.30 -1.95 7.46
N GLU A 181 -6.16 -1.02 6.49
CA GLU A 181 -7.24 -0.10 6.12
C GLU A 181 -8.51 -0.86 5.72
N LEU A 182 -8.37 -1.89 4.87
CA LEU A 182 -9.49 -2.73 4.45
C LEU A 182 -10.10 -3.51 5.62
N LEU A 183 -9.28 -4.10 6.48
CA LEU A 183 -9.75 -4.81 7.66
C LEU A 183 -10.50 -3.87 8.62
N CYS A 184 -9.95 -2.69 8.89
CA CYS A 184 -10.61 -1.67 9.70
C CYS A 184 -11.97 -1.29 9.13
N TYR A 185 -12.04 -1.11 7.80
CA TYR A 185 -13.26 -0.74 7.11
C TYR A 185 -14.32 -1.85 7.24
N LEU A 186 -13.94 -3.09 6.99
CA LEU A 186 -14.81 -4.27 7.15
C LEU A 186 -15.30 -4.43 8.60
N LEU A 187 -14.40 -4.29 9.59
CA LEU A 187 -14.74 -4.39 11.00
C LEU A 187 -15.67 -3.27 11.49
N THR A 188 -15.53 -2.07 10.92
CA THR A 188 -16.40 -0.93 11.26
C THR A 188 -17.80 -1.10 10.67
N HIS A 189 -17.92 -1.77 9.51
CA HIS A 189 -19.19 -2.01 8.81
C HIS A 189 -19.66 -3.47 8.92
N ARG A 190 -19.40 -4.10 10.07
CA ARG A 190 -19.83 -5.49 10.31
C ARG A 190 -21.33 -5.69 10.05
N GLY A 191 -21.69 -6.83 9.49
CA GLY A 191 -23.06 -7.17 9.14
C GLY A 191 -23.59 -6.53 7.88
N GLN A 192 -22.84 -5.60 7.25
CA GLN A 192 -23.23 -4.93 5.99
C GLN A 192 -22.56 -5.58 4.79
N ILE A 193 -23.30 -5.72 3.69
CA ILE A 193 -22.73 -6.14 2.40
C ILE A 193 -22.14 -4.92 1.75
N LEU A 194 -20.84 -4.97 1.49
CA LEU A 194 -20.05 -3.91 0.87
C LEU A 194 -19.66 -4.34 -0.55
N SER A 195 -20.10 -3.58 -1.55
CA SER A 195 -19.72 -3.87 -2.94
C SER A 195 -18.22 -3.63 -3.17
N ARG A 196 -17.65 -4.24 -4.21
CA ARG A 196 -16.25 -4.01 -4.59
C ARG A 196 -15.98 -2.55 -4.89
N GLU A 197 -16.86 -1.93 -5.66
CA GLU A 197 -16.79 -0.49 -5.96
C GLU A 197 -16.82 0.36 -4.69
N HIS A 198 -17.70 0.04 -3.74
CA HIS A 198 -17.79 0.73 -2.46
C HIS A 198 -16.51 0.60 -1.65
N LEU A 199 -15.91 -0.60 -1.59
CA LEU A 199 -14.64 -0.85 -0.92
C LEU A 199 -13.49 -0.11 -1.60
N LEU A 200 -13.41 -0.13 -2.94
CA LEU A 200 -12.42 0.63 -3.70
C LEU A 200 -12.50 2.12 -3.40
N LYS A 201 -13.69 2.70 -3.47
CA LYS A 201 -13.88 4.12 -3.24
C LYS A 201 -13.45 4.56 -1.83
N ASN A 202 -13.71 3.74 -0.82
CA ASN A 202 -13.50 4.13 0.58
C ASN A 202 -12.13 3.70 1.14
N VAL A 203 -11.51 2.67 0.58
CA VAL A 203 -10.20 2.16 1.06
C VAL A 203 -9.06 2.59 0.13
N TRP A 204 -9.30 2.67 -1.19
CA TRP A 204 -8.28 3.07 -2.16
C TRP A 204 -8.42 4.52 -2.65
N ASP A 205 -9.53 5.21 -2.30
CA ASP A 205 -9.80 6.61 -2.73
C ASP A 205 -9.64 6.76 -4.26
N SER A 206 -10.08 5.73 -5.00
CA SER A 206 -9.85 5.62 -6.43
C SER A 206 -10.92 6.38 -7.22
N ASN A 207 -10.51 7.44 -7.91
CA ASN A 207 -11.31 8.08 -8.95
C ASN A 207 -11.36 7.22 -10.24
N GLY A 208 -11.67 5.91 -10.11
CA GLY A 208 -12.04 5.07 -11.25
C GLY A 208 -10.92 4.25 -11.92
N PHE A 209 -9.68 4.22 -11.40
CA PHE A 209 -8.56 3.53 -12.07
C PHE A 209 -8.03 2.27 -11.37
N VAL A 210 -8.54 1.90 -10.20
CA VAL A 210 -8.17 0.63 -9.54
C VAL A 210 -9.22 -0.42 -9.89
N LEU A 211 -8.79 -1.57 -10.38
CA LEU A 211 -9.69 -2.65 -10.78
C LEU A 211 -10.39 -3.25 -9.55
N GLU A 212 -11.66 -3.62 -9.68
CA GLU A 212 -12.42 -4.31 -8.62
C GLU A 212 -11.73 -5.57 -8.10
N ARG A 213 -10.98 -6.24 -8.96
CA ARG A 213 -10.19 -7.43 -8.64
C ARG A 213 -9.11 -7.19 -7.57
N THR A 214 -8.65 -5.94 -7.42
CA THR A 214 -7.74 -5.53 -6.33
C THR A 214 -8.33 -5.85 -4.96
N VAL A 215 -9.63 -5.62 -4.80
CA VAL A 215 -10.33 -5.96 -3.55
C VAL A 215 -10.28 -7.46 -3.29
N ASP A 216 -10.54 -8.28 -4.33
CA ASP A 216 -10.60 -9.74 -4.18
C ASP A 216 -9.27 -10.32 -3.71
N VAL A 217 -8.16 -9.77 -4.19
CA VAL A 217 -6.80 -10.19 -3.78
C VAL A 217 -6.55 -9.84 -2.32
N HIS A 218 -6.82 -8.60 -1.92
CA HIS A 218 -6.63 -8.19 -0.52
C HIS A 218 -7.55 -8.96 0.44
N ILE A 219 -8.77 -9.27 0.04
CA ILE A 219 -9.68 -10.15 0.80
C ILE A 219 -9.07 -11.55 0.96
N THR A 220 -8.47 -12.09 -0.08
CA THR A 220 -7.82 -13.41 -0.02
C THR A 220 -6.66 -13.41 0.98
N HIS A 221 -5.83 -12.34 0.98
CA HIS A 221 -4.74 -12.20 1.94
C HIS A 221 -5.24 -12.02 3.36
N LEU A 222 -6.24 -11.16 3.56
CA LEU A 222 -6.86 -10.96 4.87
C LEU A 222 -7.36 -12.28 5.44
N ARG A 223 -8.06 -13.08 4.65
CA ARG A 223 -8.54 -14.40 5.09
C ARG A 223 -7.40 -15.31 5.55
N LYS A 224 -6.30 -15.34 4.80
CA LYS A 224 -5.13 -16.16 5.15
C LYS A 224 -4.45 -15.66 6.43
N LYS A 225 -4.24 -14.35 6.56
CA LYS A 225 -3.55 -13.73 7.70
C LYS A 225 -4.38 -13.75 8.99
N LEU A 226 -5.70 -13.68 8.88
CA LEU A 226 -6.62 -13.76 10.02
C LEU A 226 -6.87 -15.20 10.50
N GLY A 227 -6.32 -16.21 9.84
CA GLY A 227 -6.43 -17.60 10.24
C GLY A 227 -7.89 -18.04 10.43
N GLN A 228 -8.24 -18.50 11.62
CA GLN A 228 -9.60 -18.97 11.94
C GLN A 228 -10.68 -17.88 11.75
N TYR A 229 -10.33 -16.61 11.91
CA TYR A 229 -11.25 -15.48 11.73
C TYR A 229 -11.42 -15.08 10.27
N GLY A 230 -10.59 -15.58 9.37
CA GLY A 230 -10.71 -15.33 7.92
C GLY A 230 -12.06 -15.75 7.33
N LYS A 231 -12.69 -16.77 7.92
CA LYS A 231 -14.06 -17.22 7.56
C LYS A 231 -15.16 -16.19 7.87
N ARG A 232 -14.88 -15.21 8.76
CA ARG A 232 -15.79 -14.10 9.05
C ARG A 232 -15.94 -13.15 7.87
N ILE A 233 -14.97 -13.11 6.94
CA ILE A 233 -15.09 -12.38 5.70
C ILE A 233 -15.81 -13.28 4.68
N VAL A 234 -17.10 -13.06 4.49
CA VAL A 234 -17.98 -13.86 3.63
C VAL A 234 -18.12 -13.20 2.27
N THR A 235 -17.96 -13.97 1.18
CA THR A 235 -18.28 -13.51 -0.18
C THR A 235 -19.78 -13.64 -0.41
N LYS A 236 -20.44 -12.56 -0.83
CA LYS A 236 -21.79 -12.55 -1.35
C LYS A 236 -21.72 -12.44 -2.86
N SER A 237 -21.90 -13.59 -3.53
CA SER A 237 -21.75 -13.68 -4.99
C SER A 237 -22.60 -12.62 -5.70
N GLY A 238 -21.98 -11.86 -6.61
CA GLY A 238 -22.60 -10.75 -7.34
C GLY A 238 -22.77 -9.44 -6.53
N TYR A 239 -22.59 -9.45 -5.20
CA TYR A 239 -22.83 -8.28 -4.35
C TYR A 239 -21.59 -7.71 -3.68
N GLY A 240 -20.58 -8.53 -3.37
CA GLY A 240 -19.36 -8.09 -2.69
C GLY A 240 -19.02 -8.90 -1.46
N TYR A 241 -18.62 -8.23 -0.39
CA TYR A 241 -18.10 -8.84 0.83
C TYR A 241 -18.83 -8.37 2.08
N LEU A 242 -18.85 -9.23 3.07
CA LEU A 242 -19.47 -8.99 4.38
C LEU A 242 -18.53 -9.52 5.46
N PHE A 243 -18.26 -8.75 6.50
CA PHE A 243 -17.68 -9.28 7.73
C PHE A 243 -18.84 -9.72 8.65
N SER A 244 -18.95 -11.03 8.87
CA SER A 244 -20.03 -11.58 9.70
C SER A 244 -19.79 -11.31 11.18
N VAL A 245 -20.86 -11.00 11.88
CA VAL A 245 -20.88 -10.83 13.34
C VAL A 245 -20.86 -12.19 14.04
#